data_2579dc822b2c5dccde827435124f3898
#
_entry.id   2579dc822b2c5dccde827435124f3898
#
_cell.length_a   1.000
_cell.length_b   1.000
_cell.length_c   1.000
_cell.angle_alpha   90.00
_cell.angle_beta   90.00
_cell.angle_gamma   90.00
#
_symmetry.space_group_name_H-M   'P 1'
#
loop_
_entity.id
_entity.type
_entity.pdbx_description
1 polymer ?
#
loop_
_entity_poly.entity_id
_entity_poly.type
_entity_poly.pdbx_seq_one_letter_code
_entity_poly.pdbx_strand_id
1 'polypeptide(L)'
;MNKLTFAALTFCALLFACNGNNESKTGDPELKQAADTIMPPELHTELYGTYVGDFEEGRAEHEIPEGEYIEPVKISINITRITEKGAEGRSVVRGNDRPMNGSLTPAGDAFKFLMDEPGDNKHDGRFNFVVKGDSLIGTWESYDPTAKGPKKKFALVKTPFQYNANLMLPESWEYIDWQKSKNIPELYTNEDGTVDTLVNQFYRSASEAVYTLNASKQKLKESQLKNLKKLDLEILRNTIFARHGYAFKSKGVRQFFDGVNWYVPISSNVEASLSATEKENIALLKRFEKYAEDNYDTFGR
;
A
#
# COMPACT_ATOMS: atom_id res chain seq x y z
N MET A 1 -12.36 40.11 -38.26
CA MET A 1 -11.33 41.12 -38.64
C MET A 1 -10.31 41.20 -37.50
N ASN A 2 -9.04 41.22 -37.90
CA ASN A 2 -7.77 41.34 -37.11
C ASN A 2 -7.21 40.02 -36.56
N LYS A 3 -6.31 39.51 -37.19
CA LYS A 3 -4.93 39.66 -37.73
C LYS A 3 -3.95 38.90 -36.83
N LEU A 4 -3.42 37.82 -37.42
CA LEU A 4 -2.19 37.09 -37.01
C LEU A 4 -1.00 38.04 -36.91
N THR A 5 -0.11 37.76 -35.99
CA THR A 5 1.33 38.13 -36.11
C THR A 5 2.22 36.96 -35.69
N PHE A 6 2.93 36.44 -36.70
CA PHE A 6 4.05 35.55 -36.60
C PHE A 6 5.28 36.38 -36.19
N ALA A 7 6.06 35.94 -35.25
CA ALA A 7 7.42 36.43 -34.97
C ALA A 7 8.40 35.29 -35.19
N ALA A 8 9.17 35.40 -36.29
CA ALA A 8 10.31 34.56 -36.58
C ALA A 8 11.54 35.14 -35.86
N LEU A 9 12.24 34.31 -35.09
CA LEU A 9 13.57 34.65 -34.52
C LEU A 9 14.65 34.00 -35.37
N THR A 10 15.43 34.88 -36.02
CA THR A 10 16.59 34.60 -36.86
C THR A 10 17.78 34.24 -36.02
N PHE A 11 18.46 33.15 -36.36
CA PHE A 11 19.72 32.69 -35.80
C PHE A 11 20.89 33.45 -36.47
N CYS A 12 21.63 34.25 -35.72
CA CYS A 12 22.86 34.88 -36.17
C CYS A 12 24.08 34.10 -35.66
N ALA A 13 24.76 33.42 -36.57
CA ALA A 13 26.06 32.84 -36.34
C ALA A 13 27.14 33.94 -36.54
N LEU A 14 27.93 34.19 -35.52
CA LEU A 14 29.16 35.01 -35.62
C LEU A 14 30.38 34.10 -35.53
N LEU A 15 31.03 33.96 -36.66
CA LEU A 15 32.40 33.42 -36.78
C LEU A 15 33.38 34.52 -36.42
N PHE A 16 34.22 34.33 -35.40
CA PHE A 16 35.46 35.07 -35.20
C PHE A 16 36.64 34.12 -35.38
N ALA A 17 37.34 34.33 -36.48
CA ALA A 17 38.69 33.81 -36.65
C ALA A 17 39.67 34.90 -36.19
N CYS A 18 40.58 34.58 -35.32
CA CYS A 18 41.81 35.28 -35.12
C CYS A 18 42.95 34.31 -34.83
N ASN A 19 43.93 34.45 -35.70
CA ASN A 19 45.22 33.78 -35.77
C ASN A 19 46.19 34.43 -34.78
N GLY A 20 47.04 33.66 -34.11
CA GLY A 20 48.11 34.20 -33.28
C GLY A 20 48.93 33.13 -32.59
N ASN A 21 50.19 32.99 -33.02
CA ASN A 21 51.20 31.99 -32.75
C ASN A 21 51.64 31.81 -31.28
N ASN A 22 52.08 30.56 -31.04
CA ASN A 22 53.20 30.09 -30.19
C ASN A 22 53.08 30.22 -28.66
N GLU A 23 52.92 29.07 -27.96
CA GLU A 23 54.09 28.41 -27.33
C GLU A 23 53.57 27.08 -26.65
N SER A 24 54.32 26.03 -26.91
CA SER A 24 54.16 24.70 -26.35
C SER A 24 54.42 24.70 -24.85
N LYS A 25 53.35 24.28 -24.08
CA LYS A 25 53.51 23.59 -22.80
C LYS A 25 52.64 22.34 -22.81
N THR A 26 53.32 21.23 -22.94
CA THR A 26 52.82 19.89 -22.64
C THR A 26 52.35 19.85 -21.20
N GLY A 27 51.04 19.90 -21.02
CA GLY A 27 50.35 19.54 -19.78
C GLY A 27 49.33 18.47 -20.17
N ASP A 28 49.61 17.23 -19.82
CA ASP A 28 48.64 16.15 -19.90
C ASP A 28 47.32 16.58 -19.24
N PRO A 29 46.15 16.36 -19.87
CA PRO A 29 44.92 16.50 -19.16
C PRO A 29 44.86 15.32 -18.18
N GLU A 30 45.08 15.62 -16.92
CA GLU A 30 44.82 14.75 -15.81
C GLU A 30 43.35 14.27 -15.94
N LEU A 31 43.19 13.07 -16.48
CA LEU A 31 41.96 12.29 -16.38
C LEU A 31 41.63 12.19 -14.89
N LYS A 32 40.74 13.04 -14.40
CA LYS A 32 40.09 12.81 -13.14
C LYS A 32 39.39 11.46 -13.27
N GLN A 33 40.09 10.41 -12.85
CA GLN A 33 39.48 9.12 -12.55
C GLN A 33 38.29 9.43 -11.62
N ALA A 34 37.08 9.20 -12.13
CA ALA A 34 35.93 9.06 -11.27
C ALA A 34 36.32 8.01 -10.22
N ALA A 35 36.40 8.45 -8.96
CA ALA A 35 36.67 7.55 -7.87
C ALA A 35 35.58 6.48 -7.92
N ASP A 36 35.96 5.28 -8.28
CA ASP A 36 35.11 4.10 -8.10
C ASP A 36 34.70 4.10 -6.63
N THR A 37 33.47 4.51 -6.37
CA THR A 37 32.89 4.45 -5.02
C THR A 37 32.70 2.97 -4.72
N ILE A 38 33.72 2.34 -4.17
CA ILE A 38 33.66 0.95 -3.71
C ILE A 38 32.54 0.91 -2.67
N MET A 39 31.41 0.32 -3.07
CA MET A 39 30.29 0.13 -2.15
C MET A 39 30.72 -0.81 -1.02
N PRO A 40 30.45 -0.46 0.24
CA PRO A 40 30.81 -1.33 1.35
C PRO A 40 30.16 -2.72 1.16
N PRO A 41 30.88 -3.80 1.54
CA PRO A 41 30.36 -5.15 1.41
C PRO A 41 29.07 -5.32 2.21
N GLU A 42 28.17 -6.09 1.64
CA GLU A 42 26.91 -6.46 2.29
C GLU A 42 27.13 -7.57 3.31
N LEU A 43 26.47 -7.45 4.43
CA LEU A 43 26.51 -8.38 5.56
C LEU A 43 25.13 -8.97 5.82
N HIS A 44 25.07 -10.14 6.44
CA HIS A 44 23.81 -10.75 6.90
C HIS A 44 22.71 -10.78 5.86
N THR A 45 23.04 -11.18 4.64
CA THR A 45 22.07 -11.24 3.51
C THR A 45 20.95 -12.26 3.75
N GLU A 46 21.13 -13.20 4.67
CA GLU A 46 20.10 -14.13 5.16
C GLU A 46 18.91 -13.41 5.81
N LEU A 47 19.13 -12.19 6.35
CA LEU A 47 18.09 -11.38 6.97
C LEU A 47 17.31 -10.53 5.96
N TYR A 48 17.74 -10.47 4.70
CA TYR A 48 17.07 -9.67 3.66
C TYR A 48 15.72 -10.27 3.29
N GLY A 49 14.80 -9.39 2.95
CA GLY A 49 13.47 -9.76 2.47
C GLY A 49 12.33 -9.06 3.21
N THR A 50 11.14 -9.44 2.86
CA THR A 50 9.90 -8.85 3.38
C THR A 50 9.36 -9.70 4.52
N TYR A 51 9.11 -9.05 5.66
CA TYR A 51 8.45 -9.61 6.83
C TYR A 51 7.06 -8.98 6.95
N VAL A 52 6.02 -9.80 7.13
CA VAL A 52 4.61 -9.39 7.07
C VAL A 52 3.84 -9.88 8.28
N GLY A 53 2.95 -9.08 8.79
CA GLY A 53 2.06 -9.41 9.90
C GLY A 53 1.22 -8.22 10.33
N ASP A 54 0.68 -8.29 11.54
CA ASP A 54 -0.21 -7.29 12.07
C ASP A 54 0.53 -6.17 12.81
N PHE A 55 0.05 -4.95 12.64
CA PHE A 55 0.54 -3.73 13.28
C PHE A 55 -0.50 -3.26 14.30
N GLU A 56 -0.37 -3.78 15.51
CA GLU A 56 -1.33 -3.64 16.57
C GLU A 56 -1.07 -2.41 17.46
N GLU A 57 -2.09 -1.93 18.15
CA GLU A 57 -1.89 -0.93 19.20
C GLU A 57 -1.06 -1.53 20.34
N GLY A 58 -0.12 -0.75 20.86
CA GLY A 58 0.76 -1.16 21.96
C GLY A 58 0.05 -1.16 23.33
N ARG A 59 -1.29 -1.13 23.37
CA ARG A 59 -2.08 -1.27 24.60
C ARG A 59 -1.97 -2.70 25.13
N ALA A 60 -1.95 -2.85 26.44
CA ALA A 60 -2.09 -4.15 27.06
C ALA A 60 -3.53 -4.67 26.85
N GLU A 61 -3.71 -6.00 26.80
CA GLU A 61 -5.01 -6.62 26.55
C GLU A 61 -6.11 -6.14 27.54
N HIS A 62 -5.74 -5.96 28.82
CA HIS A 62 -6.64 -5.46 29.86
C HIS A 62 -7.01 -3.96 29.71
N GLU A 63 -6.31 -3.20 28.87
CA GLU A 63 -6.59 -1.79 28.56
C GLU A 63 -7.57 -1.65 27.38
N ILE A 64 -7.93 -2.78 26.74
CA ILE A 64 -8.90 -2.80 25.64
C ILE A 64 -10.27 -3.03 26.26
N PRO A 65 -11.24 -2.10 26.10
CA PRO A 65 -12.58 -2.31 26.58
C PRO A 65 -13.21 -3.60 26.03
N GLU A 66 -13.96 -4.31 26.89
CA GLU A 66 -14.67 -5.49 26.46
C GLU A 66 -15.62 -5.17 25.29
N GLY A 67 -15.52 -5.93 24.20
CA GLY A 67 -16.31 -5.72 22.99
C GLY A 67 -15.73 -4.66 22.02
N GLU A 68 -14.60 -4.02 22.33
CA GLU A 68 -13.90 -3.19 21.34
C GLU A 68 -13.26 -4.05 20.25
N TYR A 69 -13.75 -3.93 19.03
CA TYR A 69 -13.14 -4.58 17.87
C TYR A 69 -11.91 -3.79 17.40
N ILE A 70 -10.76 -4.41 17.51
CA ILE A 70 -9.51 -3.87 16.94
C ILE A 70 -9.38 -4.37 15.51
N GLU A 71 -9.53 -3.46 14.56
CA GLU A 71 -9.36 -3.77 13.16
C GLU A 71 -7.89 -4.13 12.86
N PRO A 72 -7.59 -5.28 12.27
CA PRO A 72 -6.25 -5.63 11.90
C PRO A 72 -5.69 -4.61 10.90
N VAL A 73 -4.43 -4.26 11.07
CA VAL A 73 -3.69 -3.41 10.14
C VAL A 73 -2.44 -4.14 9.72
N LYS A 74 -2.38 -4.51 8.45
CA LYS A 74 -1.22 -5.23 7.93
C LYS A 74 -0.05 -4.29 7.69
N ILE A 75 1.14 -4.71 8.12
CA ILE A 75 2.41 -4.05 7.86
C ILE A 75 3.36 -5.00 7.16
N SER A 76 4.20 -4.45 6.30
CA SER A 76 5.41 -5.12 5.80
C SER A 76 6.64 -4.32 6.19
N ILE A 77 7.66 -5.00 6.65
CA ILE A 77 9.02 -4.47 6.82
C ILE A 77 9.92 -5.20 5.83
N ASN A 78 10.58 -4.46 4.95
CA ASN A 78 11.52 -5.02 3.99
C ASN A 78 12.94 -4.57 4.35
N ILE A 79 13.81 -5.52 4.74
CA ILE A 79 15.22 -5.29 4.96
C ILE A 79 15.93 -5.46 3.62
N THR A 80 16.58 -4.40 3.12
CA THR A 80 17.12 -4.35 1.76
C THR A 80 18.63 -4.39 1.72
N ARG A 81 19.29 -3.87 2.78
CA ARG A 81 20.75 -3.77 2.81
C ARG A 81 21.26 -3.70 4.25
N ILE A 82 22.35 -4.40 4.51
CA ILE A 82 23.10 -4.32 5.76
C ILE A 82 24.58 -4.22 5.43
N THR A 83 25.28 -3.29 6.07
CA THR A 83 26.71 -3.06 5.92
C THR A 83 27.31 -2.76 7.30
N GLU A 84 28.61 -2.60 7.39
CA GLU A 84 29.29 -2.11 8.62
C GLU A 84 28.79 -0.73 9.07
N LYS A 85 28.20 0.06 8.14
CA LYS A 85 27.66 1.40 8.44
C LYS A 85 26.24 1.38 9.01
N GLY A 86 25.52 0.26 8.90
CA GLY A 86 24.14 0.13 9.36
C GLY A 86 23.26 -0.71 8.46
N ALA A 87 21.95 -0.63 8.71
CA ALA A 87 20.92 -1.31 7.96
C ALA A 87 20.01 -0.32 7.23
N GLU A 88 19.52 -0.74 6.06
CA GLU A 88 18.56 0.00 5.24
C GLU A 88 17.35 -0.89 4.98
N GLY A 89 16.17 -0.27 4.92
CA GLY A 89 14.93 -0.99 4.67
C GLY A 89 13.78 -0.04 4.36
N ARG A 90 12.58 -0.61 4.36
CA ARG A 90 11.33 0.12 4.15
C ARG A 90 10.24 -0.41 5.06
N SER A 91 9.38 0.46 5.56
CA SER A 91 8.10 0.12 6.17
C SER A 91 6.97 0.40 5.18
N VAL A 92 6.00 -0.53 5.08
CA VAL A 92 4.83 -0.34 4.22
C VAL A 92 3.56 -0.63 5.03
N VAL A 93 2.82 0.40 5.37
CA VAL A 93 1.61 0.31 6.20
C VAL A 93 0.61 1.42 5.87
N ARG A 94 -0.68 1.09 5.78
CA ARG A 94 -1.79 2.06 5.55
C ARG A 94 -1.57 2.97 4.32
N GLY A 95 -0.95 2.44 3.27
CA GLY A 95 -0.63 3.19 2.05
C GLY A 95 0.58 4.10 2.16
N ASN A 96 1.27 4.13 3.30
CA ASN A 96 2.58 4.76 3.43
C ASN A 96 3.65 3.72 3.07
N ASP A 97 4.64 4.16 2.33
CA ASP A 97 5.80 3.39 1.90
C ASP A 97 7.02 4.25 2.21
N ARG A 98 7.68 3.97 3.36
CA ARG A 98 8.70 4.83 3.95
C ARG A 98 10.06 4.13 3.96
N PRO A 99 11.14 4.80 3.53
CA PRO A 99 12.49 4.29 3.75
C PRO A 99 12.82 4.29 5.25
N MET A 100 13.67 3.38 5.65
CA MET A 100 14.20 3.31 7.02
C MET A 100 15.70 3.11 6.96
N ASN A 101 16.41 3.76 7.87
CA ASN A 101 17.83 3.59 8.07
C ASN A 101 18.12 3.40 9.57
N GLY A 102 19.12 2.61 9.89
CA GLY A 102 19.41 2.42 11.29
C GLY A 102 20.60 1.50 11.57
N SER A 103 20.63 0.97 12.76
CA SER A 103 21.70 0.11 13.24
C SER A 103 21.23 -1.32 13.48
N LEU A 104 22.18 -2.24 13.39
CA LEU A 104 22.02 -3.64 13.71
C LEU A 104 23.07 -4.04 14.74
N THR A 105 22.69 -4.82 15.74
CA THR A 105 23.59 -5.39 16.75
C THR A 105 23.30 -6.87 16.95
N PRO A 106 24.33 -7.74 16.98
CA PRO A 106 24.14 -9.15 17.33
C PRO A 106 23.58 -9.31 18.75
N ALA A 107 22.66 -10.27 18.93
CA ALA A 107 22.01 -10.58 20.19
C ALA A 107 21.87 -12.12 20.35
N GLY A 108 22.99 -12.81 20.62
CA GLY A 108 23.04 -14.27 20.65
C GLY A 108 22.83 -14.86 19.24
N ASP A 109 21.77 -15.65 19.07
CA ASP A 109 21.35 -16.26 17.80
C ASP A 109 20.35 -15.39 17.01
N ALA A 110 20.21 -14.13 17.41
CA ALA A 110 19.30 -13.14 16.82
C ALA A 110 20.04 -11.82 16.53
N PHE A 111 19.34 -10.89 15.86
CA PHE A 111 19.84 -9.56 15.55
C PHE A 111 18.83 -8.51 16.00
N LYS A 112 19.30 -7.53 16.76
CA LYS A 112 18.49 -6.40 17.19
C LYS A 112 18.68 -5.22 16.22
N PHE A 113 17.60 -4.68 15.73
CA PHE A 113 17.54 -3.53 14.86
C PHE A 113 16.94 -2.32 15.57
N LEU A 114 17.50 -1.15 15.30
CA LEU A 114 16.93 0.14 15.64
C LEU A 114 16.88 0.95 14.34
N MET A 115 15.68 1.11 13.76
CA MET A 115 15.48 1.70 12.45
C MET A 115 14.61 2.94 12.54
N ASP A 116 15.04 4.01 11.88
CA ASP A 116 14.37 5.30 11.87
C ASP A 116 13.78 5.61 10.50
N GLU A 117 12.53 6.05 10.47
CA GLU A 117 11.94 6.72 9.31
C GLU A 117 12.50 8.15 9.22
N PRO A 118 12.43 8.85 8.06
CA PRO A 118 13.12 10.13 7.86
C PRO A 118 12.74 11.26 8.82
N GLY A 119 11.55 11.24 9.41
CA GLY A 119 11.06 12.28 10.31
C GLY A 119 10.52 13.52 9.57
N ASP A 120 10.33 13.44 8.27
CA ASP A 120 9.76 14.51 7.44
C ASP A 120 8.23 14.42 7.32
N ASN A 121 7.63 13.40 7.94
CA ASN A 121 6.18 13.17 7.98
C ASN A 121 5.72 12.98 9.42
N LYS A 122 4.58 13.57 9.77
CA LYS A 122 3.97 13.47 11.12
C LYS A 122 3.62 12.03 11.54
N HIS A 123 3.62 11.09 10.62
CA HIS A 123 3.35 9.68 10.88
C HIS A 123 4.62 8.84 10.92
N ASP A 124 5.79 9.46 10.83
CA ASP A 124 7.05 8.77 10.96
C ASP A 124 7.37 8.46 12.42
N GLY A 125 8.21 7.44 12.60
CA GLY A 125 8.61 6.98 13.91
C GLY A 125 9.85 6.09 13.86
N ARG A 126 10.09 5.46 14.99
CA ARG A 126 11.21 4.56 15.23
C ARG A 126 10.73 3.13 15.42
N PHE A 127 11.34 2.22 14.71
CA PHE A 127 11.18 0.78 14.85
C PHE A 127 12.30 0.22 15.72
N ASN A 128 11.96 -0.61 16.70
CA ASN A 128 12.88 -1.38 17.52
C ASN A 128 12.44 -2.83 17.50
N PHE A 129 13.23 -3.71 16.85
CA PHE A 129 12.82 -5.09 16.66
C PHE A 129 14.00 -6.06 16.69
N VAL A 130 13.66 -7.33 16.90
CA VAL A 130 14.60 -8.45 16.86
C VAL A 130 14.20 -9.38 15.71
N VAL A 131 15.19 -9.77 14.91
CA VAL A 131 15.06 -10.81 13.89
C VAL A 131 15.75 -12.07 14.36
N LYS A 132 15.00 -13.18 14.36
CA LYS A 132 15.50 -14.51 14.64
C LYS A 132 14.90 -15.49 13.63
N GLY A 133 15.75 -16.07 12.79
CA GLY A 133 15.29 -16.89 11.65
C GLY A 133 14.31 -16.10 10.77
N ASP A 134 13.13 -16.65 10.55
CA ASP A 134 12.08 -16.04 9.75
C ASP A 134 11.12 -15.14 10.54
N SER A 135 11.38 -14.92 11.83
CA SER A 135 10.54 -14.10 12.71
C SER A 135 11.14 -12.73 12.96
N LEU A 136 10.32 -11.69 12.91
CA LEU A 136 10.66 -10.31 13.24
C LEU A 136 9.63 -9.79 14.25
N ILE A 137 10.06 -9.49 15.49
CA ILE A 137 9.17 -9.07 16.58
C ILE A 137 9.67 -7.75 17.14
N GLY A 138 8.77 -6.79 17.34
CA GLY A 138 9.18 -5.50 17.85
C GLY A 138 8.07 -4.51 18.11
N THR A 139 8.50 -3.26 18.26
CA THR A 139 7.66 -2.10 18.54
C THR A 139 8.01 -0.94 17.61
N TRP A 140 7.02 -0.10 17.38
CA TRP A 140 7.18 1.19 16.73
C TRP A 140 6.68 2.30 17.66
N GLU A 141 7.37 3.43 17.65
CA GLU A 141 6.99 4.61 18.41
C GLU A 141 7.04 5.84 17.50
N SER A 142 5.93 6.59 17.48
CA SER A 142 5.82 7.84 16.71
C SER A 142 6.78 8.90 17.24
N TYR A 143 7.35 9.71 16.35
CA TYR A 143 8.07 10.91 16.74
C TYR A 143 7.15 12.00 17.33
N ASP A 144 5.85 11.97 16.98
CA ASP A 144 4.84 12.81 17.58
C ASP A 144 4.14 12.07 18.75
N PRO A 145 4.46 12.39 20.01
CA PRO A 145 3.85 11.74 21.17
C PRO A 145 2.35 12.05 21.33
N THR A 146 1.85 13.05 20.60
CA THR A 146 0.43 13.44 20.61
C THR A 146 -0.38 12.69 19.54
N ALA A 147 0.28 11.90 18.70
CA ALA A 147 -0.39 11.11 17.68
C ALA A 147 -1.37 10.10 18.30
N LYS A 148 -2.47 9.85 17.62
CA LYS A 148 -3.41 8.80 18.05
C LYS A 148 -2.74 7.41 17.93
N GLY A 149 -2.58 6.72 19.07
CA GLY A 149 -1.89 5.43 19.15
C GLY A 149 -0.40 5.56 18.81
N PRO A 150 0.39 6.32 19.61
CA PRO A 150 1.78 6.63 19.31
C PRO A 150 2.71 5.43 19.45
N LYS A 151 2.24 4.35 20.04
CA LYS A 151 2.99 3.09 20.20
C LYS A 151 2.27 1.95 19.54
N LYS A 152 3.03 1.12 18.82
CA LYS A 152 2.55 -0.09 18.16
C LYS A 152 3.47 -1.26 18.49
N LYS A 153 2.92 -2.47 18.45
CA LYS A 153 3.65 -3.74 18.51
C LYS A 153 3.39 -4.55 17.24
N PHE A 154 4.31 -5.41 16.89
CA PHE A 154 4.16 -6.29 15.74
C PHE A 154 4.96 -7.57 15.91
N ALA A 155 4.43 -8.65 15.33
CA ALA A 155 5.09 -9.92 15.14
C ALA A 155 4.92 -10.32 13.68
N LEU A 156 6.01 -10.32 12.93
CA LEU A 156 6.02 -10.50 11.48
C LEU A 156 6.75 -11.78 11.13
N VAL A 157 6.36 -12.40 10.03
CA VAL A 157 7.00 -13.59 9.46
C VAL A 157 7.57 -13.26 8.10
N LYS A 158 8.75 -13.78 7.79
CA LYS A 158 9.40 -13.62 6.49
C LYS A 158 8.51 -14.21 5.40
N THR A 159 7.97 -13.35 4.55
CA THR A 159 7.00 -13.71 3.52
C THR A 159 7.42 -13.07 2.20
N PRO A 160 8.10 -13.83 1.32
CA PRO A 160 8.53 -13.29 0.03
C PRO A 160 7.31 -12.94 -0.81
N PHE A 161 7.29 -11.72 -1.32
CA PHE A 161 6.24 -11.31 -2.25
C PHE A 161 6.47 -11.97 -3.61
N GLN A 162 5.42 -12.60 -4.13
CA GLN A 162 5.38 -13.10 -5.50
C GLN A 162 3.99 -12.82 -6.10
N TYR A 163 3.96 -12.09 -7.22
CA TYR A 163 2.72 -11.91 -7.96
C TYR A 163 2.16 -13.25 -8.43
N ASN A 164 0.87 -13.45 -8.15
CA ASN A 164 0.15 -14.63 -8.60
C ASN A 164 -1.29 -14.28 -8.99
N ALA A 165 -1.58 -14.30 -10.29
CA ALA A 165 -2.89 -14.02 -10.84
C ALA A 165 -3.98 -15.02 -10.41
N ASN A 166 -3.62 -16.20 -9.89
CA ASN A 166 -4.58 -17.24 -9.50
C ASN A 166 -5.12 -17.05 -8.08
N LEU A 167 -4.55 -16.15 -7.28
CA LEU A 167 -5.03 -15.91 -5.92
C LEU A 167 -6.47 -15.38 -5.94
N MET A 168 -7.34 -16.04 -5.18
CA MET A 168 -8.74 -15.65 -5.00
C MET A 168 -8.96 -15.19 -3.56
N LEU A 169 -10.02 -14.43 -3.35
CA LEU A 169 -10.44 -14.06 -2.00
C LEU A 169 -10.96 -15.30 -1.26
N PRO A 170 -10.70 -15.43 0.06
CA PRO A 170 -11.18 -16.57 0.83
C PRO A 170 -12.72 -16.57 0.94
N GLU A 171 -13.34 -17.68 0.56
CA GLU A 171 -14.80 -17.86 0.63
C GLU A 171 -15.34 -17.98 2.07
N SER A 172 -14.45 -18.22 3.04
CA SER A 172 -14.80 -18.29 4.47
C SER A 172 -15.08 -16.93 5.10
N TRP A 173 -14.92 -15.86 4.36
CA TRP A 173 -15.14 -14.48 4.82
C TRP A 173 -16.30 -13.84 4.10
N GLU A 174 -17.16 -13.18 4.88
CA GLU A 174 -18.18 -12.30 4.34
C GLU A 174 -17.58 -10.90 4.12
N TYR A 175 -17.63 -10.42 2.89
CA TYR A 175 -17.12 -9.07 2.54
C TYR A 175 -18.21 -8.03 2.78
N ILE A 176 -18.31 -7.58 4.03
CA ILE A 176 -19.25 -6.55 4.49
C ILE A 176 -18.50 -5.24 4.70
N ASP A 177 -19.03 -4.13 4.21
CA ASP A 177 -18.47 -2.79 4.43
C ASP A 177 -18.90 -2.23 5.79
N TRP A 178 -18.17 -2.60 6.83
CA TRP A 178 -18.41 -2.12 8.20
C TRP A 178 -18.12 -0.65 8.41
N GLN A 179 -17.50 0.03 7.43
CA GLN A 179 -17.16 1.46 7.51
C GLN A 179 -18.33 2.37 7.09
N LYS A 180 -19.34 1.81 6.41
CA LYS A 180 -20.47 2.58 5.89
C LYS A 180 -21.77 1.81 6.12
N SER A 181 -22.66 2.40 6.91
CA SER A 181 -24.00 1.89 7.11
C SER A 181 -25.05 2.89 6.61
N LYS A 182 -26.23 2.37 6.32
CA LYS A 182 -27.43 3.15 6.07
C LYS A 182 -28.43 2.87 7.20
N ASN A 183 -28.85 3.93 7.89
CA ASN A 183 -29.90 3.83 8.90
C ASN A 183 -31.27 3.92 8.22
N ILE A 184 -32.10 2.90 8.37
CA ILE A 184 -33.47 2.86 7.84
C ILE A 184 -34.42 2.85 9.03
N PRO A 185 -35.20 3.92 9.24
CA PRO A 185 -36.24 3.91 10.25
C PRO A 185 -37.39 3.01 9.85
N GLU A 186 -37.82 2.16 10.75
CA GLU A 186 -38.97 1.29 10.60
C GLU A 186 -39.96 1.60 11.74
N LEU A 187 -41.20 1.89 11.37
CA LEU A 187 -42.25 2.14 12.32
C LEU A 187 -42.86 0.82 12.75
N TYR A 188 -43.01 0.61 14.06
CA TYR A 188 -43.74 -0.54 14.59
C TYR A 188 -44.77 -0.07 15.60
N THR A 189 -45.89 -0.81 15.69
CA THR A 189 -46.97 -0.53 16.64
C THR A 189 -46.84 -1.47 17.81
N ASN A 190 -46.73 -0.92 19.01
CA ASN A 190 -46.70 -1.67 20.26
C ASN A 190 -48.07 -2.27 20.58
N GLU A 191 -48.11 -3.21 21.51
CA GLU A 191 -49.36 -3.85 21.95
C GLU A 191 -50.37 -2.87 22.56
N ASP A 192 -49.90 -1.77 23.10
CA ASP A 192 -50.75 -0.70 23.64
C ASP A 192 -51.24 0.31 22.58
N GLY A 193 -50.91 0.08 21.31
CA GLY A 193 -51.30 0.91 20.19
C GLY A 193 -50.43 2.12 19.96
N THR A 194 -49.35 2.32 20.75
CA THR A 194 -48.36 3.38 20.51
C THR A 194 -47.48 3.00 19.32
N VAL A 195 -47.06 3.99 18.52
CA VAL A 195 -46.15 3.81 17.38
C VAL A 195 -44.76 4.26 17.78
N ASP A 196 -43.82 3.36 17.67
CA ASP A 196 -42.40 3.62 17.91
C ASP A 196 -41.57 3.51 16.61
N THR A 197 -40.36 4.01 16.66
CA THR A 197 -39.44 3.94 15.51
C THR A 197 -38.21 3.14 15.89
N LEU A 198 -38.02 1.99 15.22
CA LEU A 198 -36.79 1.23 15.28
C LEU A 198 -35.87 1.71 14.15
N VAL A 199 -34.63 2.04 14.49
CA VAL A 199 -33.61 2.39 13.47
C VAL A 199 -32.75 1.18 13.18
N ASN A 200 -33.01 0.53 12.04
CA ASN A 200 -32.22 -0.61 11.58
C ASN A 200 -30.98 -0.10 10.85
N GLN A 201 -29.83 -0.66 11.18
CA GLN A 201 -28.56 -0.34 10.55
C GLN A 201 -28.21 -1.39 9.51
N PHE A 202 -28.16 -0.98 8.25
CA PHE A 202 -27.83 -1.85 7.11
C PHE A 202 -26.44 -1.54 6.59
N TYR A 203 -25.67 -2.60 6.40
CA TYR A 203 -24.35 -2.57 5.77
C TYR A 203 -24.41 -3.17 4.38
N ARG A 204 -23.66 -2.62 3.42
CA ARG A 204 -23.54 -3.22 2.11
C ARG A 204 -22.66 -4.46 2.18
N SER A 205 -23.10 -5.54 1.54
CA SER A 205 -22.37 -6.80 1.46
C SER A 205 -22.10 -7.20 0.02
N ALA A 206 -20.94 -7.77 -0.23
CA ALA A 206 -20.61 -8.31 -1.53
C ALA A 206 -21.39 -9.60 -1.82
N SER A 207 -21.51 -9.91 -3.12
CA SER A 207 -22.07 -11.17 -3.59
C SER A 207 -20.96 -12.21 -3.84
N GLU A 208 -21.37 -13.44 -4.20
CA GLU A 208 -20.46 -14.54 -4.56
C GLU A 208 -19.54 -14.21 -5.76
N ALA A 209 -19.86 -13.18 -6.55
CA ALA A 209 -19.06 -12.78 -7.70
C ALA A 209 -17.61 -12.45 -7.33
N VAL A 210 -17.35 -11.94 -6.10
CA VAL A 210 -16.00 -11.59 -5.64
C VAL A 210 -15.10 -12.79 -5.44
N TYR A 211 -15.67 -13.99 -5.23
CA TYR A 211 -14.95 -15.25 -5.08
C TYR A 211 -14.76 -15.99 -6.40
N THR A 212 -15.58 -15.71 -7.41
CA THR A 212 -15.65 -16.50 -8.65
C THR A 212 -15.05 -15.77 -9.86
N LEU A 213 -15.10 -14.43 -9.89
CA LEU A 213 -14.55 -13.64 -11.00
C LEU A 213 -13.10 -13.26 -10.76
N ASN A 214 -12.22 -13.71 -11.67
CA ASN A 214 -10.80 -13.36 -11.60
C ASN A 214 -10.42 -12.32 -12.65
N ALA A 215 -10.39 -11.06 -12.23
CA ALA A 215 -10.09 -9.93 -13.10
C ALA A 215 -8.60 -9.78 -13.49
N SER A 216 -7.68 -10.56 -12.88
CA SER A 216 -6.27 -10.59 -13.30
C SER A 216 -6.00 -11.63 -14.37
N LYS A 217 -6.84 -12.68 -14.44
CA LYS A 217 -6.58 -13.85 -15.31
C LYS A 217 -7.36 -13.84 -16.63
N GLN A 218 -8.56 -13.29 -16.61
CA GLN A 218 -9.47 -13.31 -17.76
C GLN A 218 -9.95 -11.90 -18.12
N LYS A 219 -10.18 -11.67 -19.41
CA LYS A 219 -10.85 -10.46 -19.85
C LYS A 219 -12.32 -10.51 -19.47
N LEU A 220 -12.75 -9.56 -18.63
CA LEU A 220 -14.13 -9.46 -18.19
C LEU A 220 -15.04 -8.96 -19.31
N LYS A 221 -16.29 -9.44 -19.31
CA LYS A 221 -17.34 -9.02 -20.23
C LYS A 221 -18.38 -8.17 -19.53
N GLU A 222 -18.98 -7.22 -20.22
CA GLU A 222 -20.05 -6.38 -19.68
C GLU A 222 -21.22 -7.21 -19.14
N SER A 223 -21.56 -8.33 -19.82
CA SER A 223 -22.62 -9.24 -19.38
C SER A 223 -22.37 -9.88 -18.00
N GLN A 224 -21.12 -10.00 -17.58
CA GLN A 224 -20.75 -10.50 -16.26
C GLN A 224 -20.87 -9.44 -15.16
N LEU A 225 -20.80 -8.15 -15.54
CA LEU A 225 -20.73 -7.03 -14.60
C LEU A 225 -22.04 -6.27 -14.42
N LYS A 226 -22.94 -6.33 -15.41
CA LYS A 226 -24.15 -5.49 -15.49
C LYS A 226 -25.11 -5.61 -14.28
N ASN A 227 -25.09 -6.75 -13.59
CA ASN A 227 -25.99 -7.03 -12.44
C ASN A 227 -25.22 -7.10 -11.12
N LEU A 228 -23.93 -6.78 -11.11
CA LEU A 228 -23.14 -6.79 -9.88
C LEU A 228 -23.43 -5.56 -9.04
N LYS A 229 -23.36 -5.72 -7.72
CA LYS A 229 -23.45 -4.63 -6.77
C LYS A 229 -22.22 -3.71 -6.94
N LYS A 230 -22.35 -2.47 -6.55
CA LYS A 230 -21.22 -1.53 -6.54
C LYS A 230 -20.05 -2.04 -5.72
N LEU A 231 -20.33 -2.63 -4.55
CA LEU A 231 -19.30 -3.22 -3.68
C LEU A 231 -18.56 -4.38 -4.36
N ASP A 232 -19.26 -5.23 -5.13
CA ASP A 232 -18.61 -6.31 -5.88
C ASP A 232 -17.57 -5.78 -6.85
N LEU A 233 -17.94 -4.74 -7.60
CA LEU A 233 -17.07 -4.11 -8.59
C LEU A 233 -15.85 -3.45 -7.93
N GLU A 234 -16.06 -2.76 -6.81
CA GLU A 234 -15.00 -2.15 -5.99
C GLU A 234 -14.00 -3.21 -5.49
N ILE A 235 -14.49 -4.34 -4.96
CA ILE A 235 -13.65 -5.42 -4.45
C ILE A 235 -12.92 -6.11 -5.59
N LEU A 236 -13.58 -6.48 -6.68
CA LEU A 236 -12.95 -7.11 -7.86
C LEU A 236 -11.80 -6.26 -8.40
N ARG A 237 -12.02 -4.94 -8.54
CA ARG A 237 -10.98 -4.00 -8.99
C ARG A 237 -9.81 -3.94 -8.00
N ASN A 238 -10.10 -3.81 -6.71
CA ASN A 238 -9.06 -3.70 -5.69
C ASN A 238 -8.30 -5.02 -5.50
N THR A 239 -8.92 -6.18 -5.78
CA THR A 239 -8.24 -7.48 -5.77
C THR A 239 -7.11 -7.55 -6.80
N ILE A 240 -7.26 -6.91 -7.97
CA ILE A 240 -6.15 -6.78 -8.93
C ILE A 240 -4.95 -6.09 -8.26
N PHE A 241 -5.17 -4.93 -7.64
CA PHE A 241 -4.12 -4.17 -6.96
C PHE A 241 -3.51 -4.94 -5.77
N ALA A 242 -4.35 -5.65 -4.99
CA ALA A 242 -3.89 -6.47 -3.86
C ALA A 242 -2.93 -7.58 -4.31
N ARG A 243 -3.20 -8.26 -5.45
CA ARG A 243 -2.31 -9.28 -6.04
C ARG A 243 -0.94 -8.73 -6.42
N HIS A 244 -0.86 -7.44 -6.75
CA HIS A 244 0.40 -6.73 -7.02
C HIS A 244 1.06 -6.14 -5.78
N GLY A 245 0.50 -6.39 -4.59
CA GLY A 245 1.05 -5.88 -3.34
C GLY A 245 0.85 -4.38 -3.13
N TYR A 246 -0.20 -3.80 -3.73
CA TYR A 246 -0.52 -2.39 -3.51
C TYR A 246 -0.95 -2.13 -2.07
N ALA A 247 -0.30 -1.16 -1.41
CA ALA A 247 -0.61 -0.75 -0.06
C ALA A 247 -1.81 0.21 -0.04
N PHE A 248 -2.98 -0.28 0.36
CA PHE A 248 -4.18 0.55 0.38
C PHE A 248 -4.15 1.61 1.49
N LYS A 249 -4.45 2.85 1.11
CA LYS A 249 -4.55 3.97 2.05
C LYS A 249 -5.93 4.05 2.73
N SER A 250 -6.99 3.79 1.97
CA SER A 250 -8.36 3.88 2.46
C SER A 250 -8.70 2.78 3.45
N LYS A 251 -9.17 3.14 4.65
CA LYS A 251 -9.67 2.21 5.66
C LYS A 251 -10.82 1.36 5.11
N GLY A 252 -11.74 1.98 4.33
CA GLY A 252 -12.86 1.29 3.70
C GLY A 252 -12.45 0.21 2.68
N VAL A 253 -11.22 0.27 2.12
CA VAL A 253 -10.69 -0.78 1.26
C VAL A 253 -9.86 -1.78 2.07
N ARG A 254 -9.04 -1.31 3.01
CA ARG A 254 -8.18 -2.17 3.81
C ARG A 254 -8.94 -3.22 4.62
N GLN A 255 -10.14 -2.90 5.10
CA GLN A 255 -10.99 -3.87 5.81
C GLN A 255 -11.24 -5.16 5.01
N PHE A 256 -11.14 -5.11 3.67
CA PHE A 256 -11.32 -6.28 2.80
C PHE A 256 -10.02 -7.05 2.53
N PHE A 257 -8.85 -6.46 2.77
CA PHE A 257 -7.58 -7.06 2.37
C PHE A 257 -6.60 -7.28 3.53
N ASP A 258 -6.58 -6.42 4.55
CA ASP A 258 -5.58 -6.52 5.63
C ASP A 258 -5.60 -7.88 6.35
N GLY A 259 -6.77 -8.53 6.45
CA GLY A 259 -6.87 -9.88 7.01
C GLY A 259 -6.60 -11.02 6.00
N VAL A 260 -6.47 -10.75 4.71
CA VAL A 260 -6.27 -11.82 3.69
C VAL A 260 -4.86 -12.37 3.77
N ASN A 261 -4.73 -13.69 3.96
CA ASN A 261 -3.45 -14.36 4.23
C ASN A 261 -2.40 -14.15 3.13
N TRP A 262 -2.81 -14.15 1.84
CA TRP A 262 -1.89 -13.98 0.73
C TRP A 262 -1.58 -12.51 0.40
N TYR A 263 -2.27 -11.55 1.01
CA TYR A 263 -2.03 -10.14 0.74
C TYR A 263 -0.78 -9.65 1.46
N VAL A 264 0.19 -9.16 0.69
CA VAL A 264 1.46 -8.60 1.16
C VAL A 264 1.60 -7.19 0.61
N PRO A 265 1.39 -6.12 1.41
CA PRO A 265 1.59 -4.76 0.96
C PRO A 265 3.09 -4.47 0.78
N ILE A 266 3.53 -4.14 -0.43
CA ILE A 266 4.95 -3.89 -0.74
C ILE A 266 5.23 -2.52 -1.35
N SER A 267 4.21 -1.86 -1.90
CA SER A 267 4.41 -0.57 -2.57
C SER A 267 3.15 0.28 -2.61
N SER A 268 3.32 1.58 -2.56
CA SER A 268 2.24 2.55 -2.79
C SER A 268 1.95 2.81 -4.28
N ASN A 269 2.72 2.22 -5.20
CA ASN A 269 2.49 2.32 -6.65
C ASN A 269 2.84 1.00 -7.35
N VAL A 270 1.86 0.43 -8.05
CA VAL A 270 2.00 -0.84 -8.80
C VAL A 270 1.57 -0.71 -10.27
N GLU A 271 1.32 0.49 -10.77
CA GLU A 271 0.79 0.70 -12.13
C GLU A 271 1.68 0.12 -13.23
N ALA A 272 3.00 0.19 -13.06
CA ALA A 272 3.96 -0.35 -14.01
C ALA A 272 3.92 -1.89 -14.10
N SER A 273 3.46 -2.56 -13.05
CA SER A 273 3.39 -4.02 -12.96
C SER A 273 2.09 -4.61 -13.52
N LEU A 274 1.07 -3.77 -13.76
CA LEU A 274 -0.22 -4.24 -14.26
C LEU A 274 -0.13 -4.73 -15.70
N SER A 275 -0.67 -5.93 -15.96
CA SER A 275 -0.81 -6.49 -17.30
C SER A 275 -1.82 -5.68 -18.16
N ALA A 276 -1.77 -5.88 -19.48
CA ALA A 276 -2.74 -5.25 -20.40
C ALA A 276 -4.18 -5.66 -20.06
N THR A 277 -4.42 -6.93 -19.78
CA THR A 277 -5.74 -7.45 -19.38
C THR A 277 -6.24 -6.79 -18.09
N GLU A 278 -5.39 -6.63 -17.09
CA GLU A 278 -5.75 -5.98 -15.83
C GLU A 278 -6.09 -4.50 -16.04
N LYS A 279 -5.31 -3.79 -16.85
CA LYS A 279 -5.60 -2.37 -17.19
C LYS A 279 -6.95 -2.22 -17.89
N GLU A 280 -7.27 -3.10 -18.84
CA GLU A 280 -8.57 -3.12 -19.51
C GLU A 280 -9.72 -3.42 -18.52
N ASN A 281 -9.54 -4.42 -17.64
CA ASN A 281 -10.52 -4.80 -16.64
C ASN A 281 -10.72 -3.70 -15.58
N ILE A 282 -9.66 -3.04 -15.13
CA ILE A 282 -9.76 -1.90 -14.21
C ILE A 282 -10.59 -0.77 -14.83
N ALA A 283 -10.36 -0.45 -16.12
CA ALA A 283 -11.12 0.57 -16.81
C ALA A 283 -12.60 0.18 -16.94
N LEU A 284 -12.87 -1.09 -17.27
CA LEU A 284 -14.22 -1.63 -17.37
C LEU A 284 -14.94 -1.61 -16.01
N LEU A 285 -14.32 -2.10 -14.96
CA LEU A 285 -14.87 -2.12 -13.61
C LEU A 285 -15.19 -0.70 -13.11
N LYS A 286 -14.25 0.26 -13.27
CA LYS A 286 -14.50 1.68 -12.93
C LYS A 286 -15.70 2.28 -13.67
N ARG A 287 -15.90 1.92 -14.94
CA ARG A 287 -17.05 2.37 -15.72
C ARG A 287 -18.36 1.84 -15.12
N PHE A 288 -18.41 0.55 -14.74
CA PHE A 288 -19.60 -0.03 -14.12
C PHE A 288 -19.83 0.49 -12.70
N GLU A 289 -18.77 0.64 -11.86
CA GLU A 289 -18.86 1.22 -10.51
C GLU A 289 -19.58 2.59 -10.50
N LYS A 290 -19.43 3.37 -11.56
CA LYS A 290 -20.04 4.72 -11.66
C LYS A 290 -21.58 4.67 -11.66
N TYR A 291 -22.17 3.61 -12.18
CA TYR A 291 -23.62 3.47 -12.36
C TYR A 291 -24.23 2.35 -11.52
N ALA A 292 -23.42 1.57 -10.82
CA ALA A 292 -23.89 0.49 -9.98
C ALA A 292 -24.38 1.02 -8.62
N GLU A 293 -25.34 0.31 -8.04
CA GLU A 293 -25.85 0.49 -6.69
C GLU A 293 -25.61 -0.79 -5.87
N ASP A 294 -25.66 -0.68 -4.56
CA ASP A 294 -25.46 -1.82 -3.66
C ASP A 294 -26.77 -2.58 -3.38
N ASN A 295 -27.91 -1.90 -3.60
CA ASN A 295 -29.24 -2.51 -3.48
C ASN A 295 -30.03 -2.15 -4.73
N TYR A 296 -30.48 -3.18 -5.44
CA TYR A 296 -31.45 -3.05 -6.52
C TYR A 296 -32.82 -3.38 -5.95
N ASP A 297 -33.84 -2.63 -6.34
CA ASP A 297 -35.22 -3.01 -6.03
C ASP A 297 -35.61 -4.32 -6.74
N THR A 298 -36.79 -4.87 -6.38
CA THR A 298 -37.28 -6.15 -6.92
C THR A 298 -37.48 -6.14 -8.45
N PHE A 299 -37.53 -4.95 -9.06
CA PHE A 299 -37.76 -4.79 -10.49
C PHE A 299 -36.45 -4.68 -11.30
N GLY A 300 -35.31 -4.65 -10.62
CA GLY A 300 -33.99 -4.60 -11.26
C GLY A 300 -33.70 -3.26 -11.93
N ARG A 301 -32.65 -3.26 -12.75
CA ARG A 301 -32.32 -2.16 -13.63
C ARG A 301 -33.14 -2.20 -14.90
#